data_8cd2b1f15ca15361605b3bc61a5d7ef4
#
_entry.id   8cd2b1f15ca15361605b3bc61a5d7ef4
#
_cell.length_a   1.000
_cell.length_b   1.000
_cell.length_c   1.000
_cell.angle_alpha   90.00
_cell.angle_beta   90.00
_cell.angle_gamma   90.00
#
_symmetry.space_group_name_H-M   'P 1'
#
loop_
_entity.id
_entity.type
_entity.pdbx_description
1 polymer ?
#
loop_
_entity_poly.entity_id
_entity_poly.type
_entity_poly.pdbx_seq_one_letter_code
_entity_poly.pdbx_strand_id
1 'polypeptide(L)'
;MKRKGGLMKTVKEVSELTGISIRTLRYYDEIDLLKPAKVTEAGYRLYDESSLKKLRQIMFFRELEVPLSEIKAIMKNSESDNRKILETQKMMLEMKRNRLNGIIELISDVLKGEDKMSFETFNKDDIQKIIQHSLKIMSEEDKKIIIEHYGDIEKFKESVAEGFKDEKACEHLIKIYGSKEKAVEASLKSTGTREEVTEQKNEMDLIYKQFACAMESSDEDMSMKAVKRLGESCKNLFKMDNARVLLLEMAKDYLNYSKLEEDTDKQYGKGVTKYIGSAIYRYYGIENLE
;
A
#
# COMPACT_ATOMS: atom_id res chain seq x y z
N MET A 1 -52.16 -22.46 8.49
CA MET A 1 -50.80 -21.97 8.16
C MET A 1 -50.74 -21.63 6.68
N LYS A 2 -50.83 -20.34 6.32
CA LYS A 2 -50.75 -19.87 4.93
C LYS A 2 -49.24 -19.82 4.54
N ARG A 3 -48.82 -20.69 3.64
CA ARG A 3 -47.52 -20.60 2.97
C ARG A 3 -47.46 -19.28 2.19
N LYS A 4 -46.62 -18.34 2.57
CA LYS A 4 -46.26 -17.19 1.78
C LYS A 4 -45.45 -17.71 0.56
N GLY A 5 -46.14 -18.03 -0.53
CA GLY A 5 -45.52 -18.27 -1.81
C GLY A 5 -45.00 -16.94 -2.33
N GLY A 6 -43.72 -16.64 -2.10
CA GLY A 6 -43.05 -15.48 -2.68
C GLY A 6 -43.12 -15.59 -4.21
N LEU A 7 -43.31 -14.46 -4.88
CA LEU A 7 -43.42 -14.37 -6.36
C LEU A 7 -42.07 -14.86 -6.94
N MET A 8 -42.12 -15.99 -7.66
CA MET A 8 -40.95 -16.51 -8.36
C MET A 8 -40.75 -15.72 -9.64
N LYS A 9 -39.51 -15.36 -9.93
CA LYS A 9 -39.12 -14.62 -11.14
C LYS A 9 -38.40 -15.52 -12.13
N THR A 10 -38.69 -15.35 -13.39
CA THR A 10 -37.98 -16.01 -14.49
C THR A 10 -36.59 -15.42 -14.66
N VAL A 11 -35.69 -16.13 -15.34
CA VAL A 11 -34.34 -15.63 -15.64
C VAL A 11 -34.35 -14.29 -16.40
N LYS A 12 -35.39 -14.07 -17.25
CA LYS A 12 -35.56 -12.81 -17.98
C LYS A 12 -35.90 -11.66 -17.03
N GLU A 13 -36.87 -11.85 -16.14
CA GLU A 13 -37.26 -10.84 -15.14
C GLU A 13 -36.14 -10.52 -14.18
N VAL A 14 -35.32 -11.51 -13.78
CA VAL A 14 -34.12 -11.28 -12.96
C VAL A 14 -33.09 -10.49 -13.73
N SER A 15 -32.85 -10.79 -15.01
CA SER A 15 -31.94 -10.04 -15.88
C SER A 15 -32.39 -8.57 -16.03
N GLU A 16 -33.66 -8.32 -16.28
CA GLU A 16 -34.23 -6.96 -16.39
C GLU A 16 -34.14 -6.19 -15.06
N LEU A 17 -34.39 -6.86 -13.95
CA LEU A 17 -34.32 -6.24 -12.60
C LEU A 17 -32.91 -5.87 -12.17
N THR A 18 -31.91 -6.66 -12.56
CA THR A 18 -30.54 -6.56 -12.01
C THR A 18 -29.52 -6.01 -13.01
N GLY A 19 -29.86 -5.94 -14.29
CA GLY A 19 -28.92 -5.60 -15.35
C GLY A 19 -27.94 -6.72 -15.73
N ILE A 20 -27.99 -7.87 -15.05
CA ILE A 20 -27.12 -9.01 -15.36
C ILE A 20 -27.65 -9.76 -16.56
N SER A 21 -26.76 -10.10 -17.50
CA SER A 21 -27.17 -10.84 -18.69
C SER A 21 -27.72 -12.25 -18.34
N ILE A 22 -28.71 -12.72 -19.13
CA ILE A 22 -29.24 -14.09 -19.01
C ILE A 22 -28.11 -15.12 -19.11
N ARG A 23 -27.09 -14.87 -19.96
CA ARG A 23 -25.90 -15.72 -20.11
C ARG A 23 -25.11 -15.80 -18.81
N THR A 24 -24.90 -14.68 -18.13
CA THR A 24 -24.18 -14.62 -16.85
C THR A 24 -24.96 -15.36 -15.75
N LEU A 25 -26.28 -15.20 -15.68
CA LEU A 25 -27.13 -15.92 -14.71
C LEU A 25 -27.09 -17.44 -14.91
N ARG A 26 -27.07 -17.89 -16.18
CA ARG A 26 -26.89 -19.33 -16.51
C ARG A 26 -25.51 -19.82 -16.11
N TYR A 27 -24.48 -19.04 -16.40
CA TYR A 27 -23.11 -19.36 -16.01
C TYR A 27 -22.95 -19.47 -14.48
N TYR A 28 -23.59 -18.59 -13.71
CA TYR A 28 -23.61 -18.69 -12.24
C TYR A 28 -24.27 -19.98 -11.73
N ASP A 29 -25.29 -20.46 -12.43
CA ASP A 29 -25.90 -21.77 -12.16
C ASP A 29 -24.95 -22.94 -12.50
N GLU A 30 -24.26 -22.87 -13.64
CA GLU A 30 -23.31 -23.89 -14.10
C GLU A 30 -22.14 -24.06 -13.12
N ILE A 31 -21.59 -22.95 -12.62
CA ILE A 31 -20.48 -22.97 -11.67
C ILE A 31 -20.91 -23.12 -10.20
N ASP A 32 -22.17 -23.44 -9.92
CA ASP A 32 -22.75 -23.56 -8.56
C ASP A 32 -22.60 -22.32 -7.68
N LEU A 33 -22.54 -21.13 -8.26
CA LEU A 33 -22.48 -19.86 -7.53
C LEU A 33 -23.89 -19.37 -7.15
N LEU A 34 -24.84 -19.49 -8.09
CA LEU A 34 -26.25 -19.13 -7.88
C LEU A 34 -27.18 -20.15 -8.50
N LYS A 35 -27.85 -20.96 -7.71
CA LYS A 35 -28.86 -21.90 -8.19
C LYS A 35 -30.25 -21.26 -8.24
N PRO A 36 -31.05 -21.57 -9.30
CA PRO A 36 -32.48 -21.25 -9.28
C PRO A 36 -33.16 -22.01 -8.14
N ALA A 37 -34.22 -21.43 -7.59
CA ALA A 37 -35.02 -22.08 -6.54
C ALA A 37 -35.79 -23.28 -7.12
N LYS A 38 -36.15 -23.22 -8.42
CA LYS A 38 -36.88 -24.29 -9.14
C LYS A 38 -36.55 -24.23 -10.61
N VAL A 39 -36.46 -25.41 -11.23
CA VAL A 39 -36.50 -25.55 -12.70
C VAL A 39 -37.83 -26.24 -13.06
N THR A 40 -38.59 -25.67 -13.98
CA THR A 40 -39.84 -26.25 -14.42
C THR A 40 -39.61 -27.47 -15.33
N GLU A 41 -40.63 -28.28 -15.54
CA GLU A 41 -40.60 -29.42 -16.51
C GLU A 41 -40.18 -28.98 -17.91
N ALA A 42 -40.56 -27.76 -18.31
CA ALA A 42 -40.19 -27.14 -19.58
C ALA A 42 -38.75 -26.51 -19.56
N GLY A 43 -37.97 -26.70 -18.48
CA GLY A 43 -36.60 -26.22 -18.39
C GLY A 43 -36.44 -24.75 -17.99
N TYR A 44 -37.51 -24.04 -17.61
CA TYR A 44 -37.42 -22.65 -17.20
C TYR A 44 -36.89 -22.54 -15.74
N ARG A 45 -35.87 -21.69 -15.58
CA ARG A 45 -35.29 -21.36 -14.28
C ARG A 45 -36.11 -20.29 -13.56
N LEU A 46 -36.47 -20.59 -12.31
CA LEU A 46 -37.25 -19.70 -11.45
C LEU A 46 -36.45 -19.37 -10.19
N TYR A 47 -36.42 -18.09 -9.83
CA TYR A 47 -35.71 -17.54 -8.71
C TYR A 47 -36.68 -16.97 -7.69
N ASP A 48 -36.54 -17.38 -6.45
CA ASP A 48 -37.28 -16.86 -5.28
C ASP A 48 -36.55 -15.71 -4.59
N GLU A 49 -37.12 -15.15 -3.54
CA GLU A 49 -36.50 -14.06 -2.78
C GLU A 49 -35.16 -14.47 -2.15
N SER A 50 -34.99 -15.73 -1.76
CA SER A 50 -33.70 -16.24 -1.24
C SER A 50 -32.62 -16.22 -2.31
N SER A 51 -32.93 -16.70 -3.51
CA SER A 51 -32.02 -16.64 -4.66
C SER A 51 -31.66 -15.20 -5.04
N LEU A 52 -32.64 -14.28 -4.99
CA LEU A 52 -32.39 -12.86 -5.26
C LEU A 52 -31.52 -12.20 -4.17
N LYS A 53 -31.67 -12.59 -2.91
CA LYS A 53 -30.78 -12.13 -1.84
C LYS A 53 -29.34 -12.58 -2.06
N LYS A 54 -29.14 -13.84 -2.44
CA LYS A 54 -27.81 -14.36 -2.82
C LYS A 54 -27.24 -13.62 -4.02
N LEU A 55 -28.06 -13.37 -5.06
CA LEU A 55 -27.62 -12.61 -6.23
C LEU A 55 -27.16 -11.21 -5.87
N ARG A 56 -27.89 -10.49 -4.99
CA ARG A 56 -27.46 -9.17 -4.49
C ARG A 56 -26.08 -9.23 -3.79
N GLN A 57 -25.82 -10.26 -3.02
CA GLN A 57 -24.50 -10.46 -2.38
C GLN A 57 -23.42 -10.72 -3.43
N ILE A 58 -23.68 -11.57 -4.43
CA ILE A 58 -22.74 -11.82 -5.53
C ILE A 58 -22.42 -10.53 -6.28
N MET A 59 -23.45 -9.73 -6.61
CA MET A 59 -23.28 -8.45 -7.30
C MET A 59 -22.43 -7.50 -6.47
N PHE A 60 -22.67 -7.41 -5.17
CA PHE A 60 -21.88 -6.59 -4.26
C PHE A 60 -20.40 -6.97 -4.29
N PHE A 61 -20.08 -8.26 -4.19
CA PHE A 61 -18.68 -8.71 -4.27
C PHE A 61 -18.07 -8.50 -5.67
N ARG A 62 -18.89 -8.62 -6.73
CA ARG A 62 -18.42 -8.33 -8.10
C ARG A 62 -18.09 -6.85 -8.30
N GLU A 63 -18.87 -5.95 -7.71
CA GLU A 63 -18.58 -4.51 -7.71
C GLU A 63 -17.25 -4.21 -7.02
N LEU A 64 -16.89 -5.00 -6.02
CA LEU A 64 -15.59 -4.96 -5.34
C LEU A 64 -14.47 -5.68 -6.12
N GLU A 65 -14.72 -6.09 -7.37
CA GLU A 65 -13.80 -6.84 -8.24
C GLU A 65 -13.32 -8.19 -7.67
N VAL A 66 -14.04 -8.77 -6.70
CA VAL A 66 -13.72 -10.09 -6.16
C VAL A 66 -13.89 -11.18 -7.22
N PRO A 67 -12.92 -12.07 -7.42
CA PRO A 67 -13.02 -13.21 -8.34
C PRO A 67 -14.18 -14.14 -8.01
N LEU A 68 -14.83 -14.74 -9.03
CA LEU A 68 -15.99 -15.62 -8.82
C LEU A 68 -15.67 -16.86 -7.95
N SER A 69 -14.44 -17.38 -8.03
CA SER A 69 -13.98 -18.48 -7.19
C SER A 69 -13.97 -18.11 -5.71
N GLU A 70 -13.50 -16.92 -5.39
CA GLU A 70 -13.49 -16.39 -4.02
C GLU A 70 -14.89 -16.06 -3.54
N ILE A 71 -15.76 -15.46 -4.38
CA ILE A 71 -17.17 -15.22 -4.04
C ILE A 71 -17.84 -16.54 -3.66
N LYS A 72 -17.58 -17.62 -4.40
CA LYS A 72 -18.12 -18.94 -4.10
C LYS A 72 -17.67 -19.46 -2.75
N ALA A 73 -16.41 -19.24 -2.38
CA ALA A 73 -15.87 -19.59 -1.07
C ALA A 73 -16.51 -18.74 0.06
N ILE A 74 -16.59 -17.42 -0.15
CA ILE A 74 -17.24 -16.47 0.78
C ILE A 74 -18.68 -16.86 1.09
N MET A 75 -19.44 -17.21 0.06
CA MET A 75 -20.86 -17.57 0.18
C MET A 75 -21.10 -18.88 0.97
N LYS A 76 -20.05 -19.67 1.18
CA LYS A 76 -20.06 -20.91 1.98
C LYS A 76 -19.55 -20.74 3.39
N ASN A 77 -18.79 -19.66 3.68
CA ASN A 77 -18.10 -19.44 4.94
C ASN A 77 -18.94 -18.71 5.98
N SER A 78 -18.44 -18.65 7.22
CA SER A 78 -19.08 -17.95 8.33
C SER A 78 -19.03 -16.42 8.16
N GLU A 79 -19.85 -15.68 8.92
CA GLU A 79 -19.87 -14.21 8.88
C GLU A 79 -18.50 -13.59 9.26
N SER A 80 -17.73 -14.25 10.15
CA SER A 80 -16.41 -13.76 10.57
C SER A 80 -15.36 -13.81 9.45
N ASP A 81 -15.39 -14.87 8.64
CA ASP A 81 -14.49 -15.03 7.50
C ASP A 81 -14.82 -14.03 6.39
N ASN A 82 -16.13 -13.76 6.20
CA ASN A 82 -16.61 -12.76 5.24
C ASN A 82 -16.13 -11.34 5.60
N ARG A 83 -16.04 -11.01 6.90
CA ARG A 83 -15.54 -9.73 7.36
C ARG A 83 -14.06 -9.54 7.01
N LYS A 84 -13.21 -10.53 7.25
CA LYS A 84 -11.77 -10.49 6.91
C LYS A 84 -11.57 -10.27 5.41
N ILE A 85 -12.34 -10.98 4.57
CA ILE A 85 -12.25 -10.85 3.12
C ILE A 85 -12.65 -9.44 2.68
N LEU A 86 -13.73 -8.87 3.25
CA LEU A 86 -14.15 -7.50 2.96
C LEU A 86 -13.12 -6.46 3.42
N GLU A 87 -12.47 -6.66 4.56
CA GLU A 87 -11.40 -5.80 5.06
C GLU A 87 -10.19 -5.82 4.10
N THR A 88 -9.81 -7.00 3.60
CA THR A 88 -8.74 -7.16 2.61
C THR A 88 -9.10 -6.47 1.28
N GLN A 89 -10.32 -6.68 0.78
CA GLN A 89 -10.79 -6.03 -0.46
C GLN A 89 -10.86 -4.51 -0.31
N LYS A 90 -11.34 -4.01 0.83
CA LYS A 90 -11.33 -2.57 1.13
C LYS A 90 -9.92 -2.01 1.04
N MET A 91 -8.94 -2.69 1.65
CA MET A 91 -7.54 -2.28 1.59
C MET A 91 -7.01 -2.25 0.16
N MET A 92 -7.30 -3.27 -0.67
CA MET A 92 -6.90 -3.30 -2.08
C MET A 92 -7.52 -2.15 -2.90
N LEU A 93 -8.80 -1.83 -2.65
CA LEU A 93 -9.48 -0.72 -3.31
C LEU A 93 -8.92 0.64 -2.87
N GLU A 94 -8.57 0.80 -1.60
CA GLU A 94 -7.90 2.01 -1.09
C GLU A 94 -6.53 2.18 -1.75
N MET A 95 -5.79 1.10 -1.97
CA MET A 95 -4.51 1.11 -2.70
C MET A 95 -4.70 1.50 -4.18
N LYS A 96 -5.71 0.92 -4.87
CA LYS A 96 -6.05 1.32 -6.25
C LYS A 96 -6.43 2.79 -6.33
N ARG A 97 -7.24 3.29 -5.40
CA ARG A 97 -7.60 4.70 -5.30
C ARG A 97 -6.37 5.58 -5.15
N ASN A 98 -5.46 5.23 -4.24
CA ASN A 98 -4.25 6.00 -4.01
C ASN A 98 -3.34 6.02 -5.25
N ARG A 99 -3.24 4.89 -5.98
CA ARG A 99 -2.53 4.84 -7.27
C ARG A 99 -3.20 5.73 -8.32
N LEU A 100 -4.53 5.68 -8.45
CA LEU A 100 -5.27 6.51 -9.40
C LEU A 100 -5.15 7.99 -9.06
N ASN A 101 -5.18 8.36 -7.79
CA ASN A 101 -4.95 9.74 -7.35
C ASN A 101 -3.56 10.22 -7.76
N GLY A 102 -2.52 9.40 -7.60
CA GLY A 102 -1.18 9.75 -8.06
C GLY A 102 -1.10 9.96 -9.59
N ILE A 103 -1.81 9.14 -10.37
CA ILE A 103 -1.90 9.33 -11.84
C ILE A 103 -2.66 10.62 -12.18
N ILE A 104 -3.75 10.91 -11.48
CA ILE A 104 -4.54 12.15 -11.68
C ILE A 104 -3.70 13.39 -11.36
N GLU A 105 -2.91 13.35 -10.28
CA GLU A 105 -1.97 14.42 -9.95
C GLU A 105 -0.96 14.63 -11.07
N LEU A 106 -0.31 13.56 -11.56
CA LEU A 106 0.63 13.64 -12.68
C LEU A 106 -0.02 14.25 -13.93
N ILE A 107 -1.23 13.80 -14.30
CA ILE A 107 -1.97 14.38 -15.44
C ILE A 107 -2.28 15.84 -15.20
N SER A 108 -2.70 16.20 -13.98
CA SER A 108 -3.02 17.59 -13.62
C SER A 108 -1.80 18.51 -13.75
N ASP A 109 -0.63 18.00 -13.38
CA ASP A 109 0.64 18.74 -13.47
C ASP A 109 1.04 18.94 -14.93
N VAL A 110 0.93 17.92 -15.78
CA VAL A 110 1.14 18.04 -17.24
C VAL A 110 0.18 19.05 -17.87
N LEU A 111 -1.10 19.02 -17.48
CA LEU A 111 -2.12 19.96 -17.99
C LEU A 111 -1.88 21.41 -17.57
N LYS A 112 -1.19 21.65 -16.45
CA LYS A 112 -0.78 23.00 -16.02
C LYS A 112 0.44 23.52 -16.78
N GLY A 113 1.02 22.70 -17.68
CA GLY A 113 2.25 23.04 -18.39
C GLY A 113 3.52 22.92 -17.52
N GLU A 114 3.38 22.32 -16.33
CA GLU A 114 4.54 21.94 -15.54
C GLU A 114 5.13 20.68 -16.18
N ASP A 115 6.18 20.88 -16.99
CA ASP A 115 6.89 19.78 -17.67
C ASP A 115 7.71 19.00 -16.64
N LYS A 116 7.02 18.14 -15.86
CA LYS A 116 7.66 17.23 -14.90
C LYS A 116 8.29 16.00 -15.54
N MET A 117 8.33 15.94 -16.88
CA MET A 117 9.14 14.97 -17.61
C MET A 117 10.58 15.46 -17.84
N SER A 118 10.92 16.69 -17.47
CA SER A 118 12.32 17.10 -17.45
C SER A 118 12.96 16.52 -16.18
N PHE A 119 14.02 15.74 -16.38
CA PHE A 119 14.94 15.31 -15.31
C PHE A 119 15.73 16.52 -14.79
N GLU A 120 15.03 17.53 -14.25
CA GLU A 120 15.71 18.64 -13.62
C GLU A 120 16.31 18.15 -12.31
N THR A 121 17.61 17.98 -12.32
CA THR A 121 18.43 17.85 -11.12
C THR A 121 18.17 19.04 -10.19
N PHE A 122 18.34 18.84 -8.88
CA PHE A 122 18.21 19.93 -7.91
C PHE A 122 19.09 21.11 -8.31
N ASN A 123 18.49 22.29 -8.43
CA ASN A 123 19.25 23.49 -8.76
C ASN A 123 19.97 24.07 -7.53
N LYS A 124 20.86 25.03 -7.74
CA LYS A 124 21.64 25.64 -6.65
C LYS A 124 20.77 26.25 -5.54
N ASP A 125 19.63 26.85 -5.90
CA ASP A 125 18.72 27.46 -4.95
C ASP A 125 18.01 26.42 -4.08
N ASP A 126 17.62 25.28 -4.67
CA ASP A 126 17.02 24.17 -3.95
C ASP A 126 18.00 23.60 -2.91
N ILE A 127 19.23 23.34 -3.36
CA ILE A 127 20.31 22.83 -2.50
C ILE A 127 20.63 23.81 -1.37
N GLN A 128 20.73 25.11 -1.66
CA GLN A 128 20.97 26.11 -0.64
C GLN A 128 19.85 26.20 0.40
N LYS A 129 18.57 26.13 -0.04
CA LYS A 129 17.42 26.11 0.88
C LYS A 129 17.47 24.91 1.82
N ILE A 130 17.76 23.72 1.29
CA ILE A 130 17.88 22.49 2.08
C ILE A 130 19.02 22.62 3.10
N ILE A 131 20.20 23.06 2.68
CA ILE A 131 21.35 23.23 3.55
C ILE A 131 21.07 24.27 4.67
N GLN A 132 20.53 25.43 4.30
CA GLN A 132 20.22 26.49 5.26
C GLN A 132 19.18 26.02 6.28
N HIS A 133 18.13 25.31 5.83
CA HIS A 133 17.14 24.75 6.73
C HIS A 133 17.77 23.73 7.67
N SER A 134 18.55 22.78 7.17
CA SER A 134 19.22 21.78 7.99
C SER A 134 20.09 22.41 9.07
N LEU A 135 20.91 23.42 8.72
CA LEU A 135 21.75 24.13 9.69
C LEU A 135 20.95 24.94 10.72
N LYS A 136 19.77 25.43 10.33
CA LYS A 136 18.89 26.19 11.24
C LYS A 136 18.26 25.31 12.32
N ILE A 137 17.89 24.08 11.97
CA ILE A 137 17.22 23.14 12.88
C ILE A 137 18.20 22.33 13.74
N MET A 138 19.49 22.26 13.35
CA MET A 138 20.52 21.56 14.10
C MET A 138 20.79 22.17 15.45
N SER A 139 20.96 21.33 16.46
CA SER A 139 21.44 21.73 17.76
C SER A 139 22.94 22.16 17.73
N GLU A 140 23.39 22.93 18.70
CA GLU A 140 24.80 23.30 18.81
C GLU A 140 25.73 22.08 19.02
N GLU A 141 25.19 21.01 19.60
CA GLU A 141 25.92 19.75 19.76
C GLU A 141 26.06 19.02 18.42
N ASP A 142 25.01 18.98 17.59
CA ASP A 142 25.07 18.36 16.26
C ASP A 142 26.03 19.14 15.33
N LYS A 143 26.05 20.47 15.43
CA LYS A 143 27.03 21.31 14.73
C LYS A 143 28.46 21.00 15.12
N LYS A 144 28.73 20.75 16.42
CA LYS A 144 30.07 20.32 16.88
C LYS A 144 30.47 18.99 16.25
N ILE A 145 29.57 18.01 16.20
CA ILE A 145 29.87 16.70 15.59
C ILE A 145 30.19 16.88 14.10
N ILE A 146 29.43 17.73 13.39
CA ILE A 146 29.68 18.06 11.97
C ILE A 146 31.06 18.70 11.80
N ILE A 147 31.42 19.65 12.66
CA ILE A 147 32.73 20.31 12.59
C ILE A 147 33.87 19.32 12.89
N GLU A 148 33.70 18.42 13.85
CA GLU A 148 34.67 17.35 14.12
C GLU A 148 34.86 16.41 12.91
N HIS A 149 33.77 16.11 12.17
CA HIS A 149 33.81 15.17 11.05
C HIS A 149 34.28 15.82 9.74
N TYR A 150 33.81 17.01 9.43
CA TYR A 150 34.09 17.71 8.15
C TYR A 150 35.19 18.78 8.27
N GLY A 151 35.56 19.17 9.48
CA GLY A 151 36.54 20.23 9.77
C GLY A 151 35.89 21.60 10.00
N ASP A 152 34.91 22.00 9.19
CA ASP A 152 34.12 23.21 9.37
C ASP A 152 32.75 23.10 8.69
N ILE A 153 31.88 24.10 8.91
CA ILE A 153 30.53 24.15 8.35
C ILE A 153 30.55 24.37 6.83
N GLU A 154 31.51 25.08 6.27
CA GLU A 154 31.61 25.32 4.84
C GLU A 154 31.93 24.01 4.09
N LYS A 155 32.86 23.21 4.60
CA LYS A 155 33.15 21.88 4.03
C LYS A 155 31.97 20.93 4.13
N PHE A 156 31.18 21.01 5.20
CA PHE A 156 29.93 20.28 5.30
C PHE A 156 28.94 20.69 4.18
N LYS A 157 28.75 22.01 3.96
CA LYS A 157 27.91 22.52 2.87
C LYS A 157 28.39 22.05 1.50
N GLU A 158 29.71 22.10 1.27
CA GLU A 158 30.33 21.60 0.04
C GLU A 158 30.08 20.11 -0.16
N SER A 159 30.24 19.32 0.89
CA SER A 159 29.98 17.87 0.85
C SER A 159 28.51 17.55 0.52
N VAL A 160 27.57 18.27 1.15
CA VAL A 160 26.14 18.11 0.85
C VAL A 160 25.85 18.50 -0.61
N ALA A 161 26.38 19.65 -1.07
CA ALA A 161 26.19 20.09 -2.45
C ALA A 161 26.81 19.12 -3.47
N GLU A 162 27.94 18.50 -3.16
CA GLU A 162 28.57 17.46 -3.97
C GLU A 162 27.70 16.22 -4.09
N GLY A 163 27.03 15.80 -3.00
CA GLY A 163 26.05 14.69 -3.03
C GLY A 163 24.90 14.93 -4.02
N PHE A 164 24.48 16.17 -4.23
CA PHE A 164 23.45 16.53 -5.22
C PHE A 164 23.96 16.58 -6.67
N LYS A 165 25.26 16.35 -6.93
CA LYS A 165 25.79 16.16 -8.29
C LYS A 165 25.66 14.72 -8.78
N ASP A 166 25.38 13.78 -7.90
CA ASP A 166 25.08 12.39 -8.27
C ASP A 166 23.67 12.34 -8.86
N GLU A 167 23.59 12.31 -10.19
CA GLU A 167 22.33 12.25 -10.94
C GLU A 167 21.47 11.05 -10.52
N LYS A 168 22.09 9.88 -10.29
CA LYS A 168 21.35 8.67 -9.87
C LYS A 168 20.74 8.81 -8.48
N ALA A 169 21.47 9.42 -7.54
CA ALA A 169 20.95 9.71 -6.21
C ALA A 169 19.79 10.70 -6.27
N CYS A 170 19.89 11.74 -7.12
CA CYS A 170 18.82 12.71 -7.33
C CYS A 170 17.59 12.08 -7.99
N GLU A 171 17.76 11.26 -9.03
CA GLU A 171 16.67 10.51 -9.66
C GLU A 171 15.98 9.57 -8.65
N HIS A 172 16.76 8.93 -7.79
CA HIS A 172 16.23 8.06 -6.75
C HIS A 172 15.39 8.83 -5.73
N LEU A 173 15.85 10.00 -5.27
CA LEU A 173 15.08 10.88 -4.41
C LEU A 173 13.77 11.34 -5.07
N ILE A 174 13.83 11.79 -6.32
CA ILE A 174 12.64 12.19 -7.07
C ILE A 174 11.64 11.03 -7.20
N LYS A 175 12.13 9.82 -7.47
CA LYS A 175 11.31 8.60 -7.54
C LYS A 175 10.59 8.31 -6.21
N ILE A 176 11.31 8.44 -5.08
CA ILE A 176 10.77 8.20 -3.74
C ILE A 176 9.70 9.22 -3.38
N TYR A 177 9.95 10.51 -3.63
CA TYR A 177 9.04 11.61 -3.26
C TYR A 177 7.98 11.91 -4.33
N GLY A 178 8.16 11.40 -5.55
CA GLY A 178 7.27 11.60 -6.69
C GLY A 178 7.56 12.87 -7.51
N SER A 179 8.25 13.88 -6.94
CA SER A 179 8.79 15.04 -7.67
C SER A 179 9.92 15.71 -6.88
N LYS A 180 10.70 16.55 -7.57
CA LYS A 180 11.75 17.37 -6.98
C LYS A 180 11.20 18.33 -5.92
N GLU A 181 10.10 19.00 -6.24
CA GLU A 181 9.46 19.98 -5.34
C GLU A 181 9.01 19.31 -4.04
N LYS A 182 8.41 18.12 -4.13
CA LYS A 182 8.01 17.33 -2.96
C LYS A 182 9.22 16.90 -2.12
N ALA A 183 10.32 16.54 -2.73
CA ALA A 183 11.56 16.20 -2.02
C ALA A 183 12.14 17.44 -1.29
N VAL A 184 12.16 18.59 -1.94
CA VAL A 184 12.58 19.87 -1.32
C VAL A 184 11.63 20.24 -0.17
N GLU A 185 10.32 20.20 -0.41
CA GLU A 185 9.31 20.52 0.61
C GLU A 185 9.42 19.61 1.85
N ALA A 186 9.61 18.31 1.64
CA ALA A 186 9.81 17.34 2.70
C ALA A 186 11.07 17.66 3.52
N SER A 187 12.17 18.00 2.84
CA SER A 187 13.42 18.42 3.51
C SER A 187 13.23 19.68 4.36
N LEU A 188 12.41 20.63 3.90
CA LEU A 188 12.10 21.86 4.63
C LEU A 188 11.07 21.68 5.77
N LYS A 189 10.32 20.60 5.78
CA LYS A 189 9.39 20.22 6.87
C LYS A 189 10.04 19.41 7.98
N SER A 190 11.24 18.89 7.77
CA SER A 190 11.98 18.15 8.80
C SER A 190 12.32 19.06 9.95
N THR A 191 12.07 18.64 11.18
CA THR A 191 12.44 19.38 12.40
C THR A 191 13.77 18.89 12.98
N GLY A 192 14.14 17.64 12.69
CA GLY A 192 15.44 17.06 13.05
C GLY A 192 15.77 17.05 14.52
N THR A 193 14.78 17.19 15.43
CA THR A 193 15.06 17.20 16.88
C THR A 193 15.47 15.82 17.37
N ARG A 194 16.32 15.77 18.39
CA ARG A 194 16.74 14.50 19.02
C ARG A 194 15.57 13.71 19.59
N GLU A 195 14.57 14.41 20.12
CA GLU A 195 13.34 13.80 20.62
C GLU A 195 12.60 13.09 19.49
N GLU A 196 12.36 13.76 18.37
CA GLU A 196 11.72 13.16 17.20
C GLU A 196 12.50 11.93 16.69
N VAL A 197 13.83 12.04 16.59
CA VAL A 197 14.69 10.92 16.14
C VAL A 197 14.60 9.75 17.12
N THR A 198 14.58 10.02 18.43
CA THR A 198 14.48 8.98 19.46
C THR A 198 13.10 8.31 19.43
N GLU A 199 12.03 9.08 19.32
CA GLU A 199 10.67 8.55 19.19
C GLU A 199 10.52 7.68 17.95
N GLN A 200 11.04 8.13 16.81
CA GLN A 200 11.02 7.36 15.57
C GLN A 200 11.83 6.06 15.67
N LYS A 201 12.98 6.09 16.31
CA LYS A 201 13.79 4.89 16.56
C LYS A 201 13.04 3.88 17.43
N ASN A 202 12.38 4.34 18.49
CA ASN A 202 11.56 3.49 19.35
C ASN A 202 10.34 2.91 18.58
N GLU A 203 9.70 3.71 17.75
CA GLU A 203 8.59 3.27 16.91
C GLU A 203 9.02 2.19 15.91
N MET A 204 10.17 2.38 15.26
CA MET A 204 10.75 1.38 14.36
C MET A 204 11.07 0.07 15.09
N ASP A 205 11.68 0.14 16.27
CA ASP A 205 11.96 -1.04 17.10
C ASP A 205 10.68 -1.83 17.43
N LEU A 206 9.60 -1.15 17.80
CA LEU A 206 8.31 -1.79 18.07
C LEU A 206 7.72 -2.45 16.81
N ILE A 207 7.85 -1.81 15.65
CA ILE A 207 7.38 -2.37 14.37
C ILE A 207 8.16 -3.63 14.01
N TYR A 208 9.48 -3.62 14.17
CA TYR A 208 10.32 -4.79 13.86
C TYR A 208 10.04 -5.95 14.82
N LYS A 209 9.84 -5.68 16.11
CA LYS A 209 9.38 -6.69 17.07
C LYS A 209 8.02 -7.26 16.70
N GLN A 210 7.11 -6.44 16.18
CA GLN A 210 5.81 -6.90 15.68
C GLN A 210 5.96 -7.86 14.49
N PHE A 211 6.90 -7.58 13.56
CA PHE A 211 7.22 -8.50 12.47
C PHE A 211 7.80 -9.82 12.98
N ALA A 212 8.71 -9.78 13.96
CA ALA A 212 9.28 -10.98 14.55
C ALA A 212 8.19 -11.86 15.18
N CYS A 213 7.28 -11.27 15.97
CA CYS A 213 6.13 -11.98 16.53
C CYS A 213 5.20 -12.54 15.45
N ALA A 214 4.92 -11.77 14.39
CA ALA A 214 4.08 -12.22 13.29
C ALA A 214 4.71 -13.41 12.53
N MET A 215 6.02 -13.41 12.36
CA MET A 215 6.76 -14.51 11.76
C MET A 215 6.70 -15.78 12.61
N GLU A 216 6.96 -15.68 13.92
CA GLU A 216 6.93 -16.81 14.86
C GLU A 216 5.53 -17.43 14.98
N SER A 217 4.50 -16.59 15.04
CA SER A 217 3.11 -17.04 15.14
C SER A 217 2.46 -17.39 13.82
N SER A 218 3.12 -17.14 12.70
CA SER A 218 2.55 -17.24 11.34
C SER A 218 1.25 -16.42 11.20
N ASP A 219 1.17 -15.26 11.88
CA ASP A 219 0.01 -14.38 11.87
C ASP A 219 0.13 -13.35 10.72
N GLU A 220 -0.52 -13.68 9.61
CA GLU A 220 -0.55 -12.83 8.40
C GLU A 220 -1.22 -11.47 8.65
N ASP A 221 -2.28 -11.42 9.47
CA ASP A 221 -2.99 -10.18 9.78
C ASP A 221 -2.11 -9.22 10.61
N MET A 222 -1.37 -9.76 11.57
CA MET A 222 -0.36 -9.00 12.32
C MET A 222 0.74 -8.48 11.40
N SER A 223 1.20 -9.29 10.46
CA SER A 223 2.21 -8.92 9.45
C SER A 223 1.73 -7.74 8.59
N MET A 224 0.49 -7.81 8.07
CA MET A 224 -0.10 -6.73 7.28
C MET A 224 -0.26 -5.43 8.07
N LYS A 225 -0.65 -5.52 9.34
CA LYS A 225 -0.71 -4.37 10.25
C LYS A 225 0.67 -3.75 10.49
N ALA A 226 1.70 -4.58 10.63
CA ALA A 226 3.08 -4.11 10.81
C ALA A 226 3.56 -3.35 9.55
N VAL A 227 3.30 -3.85 8.34
CA VAL A 227 3.64 -3.14 7.08
C VAL A 227 2.90 -1.79 7.00
N LYS A 228 1.61 -1.76 7.32
CA LYS A 228 0.85 -0.50 7.34
C LYS A 228 1.45 0.51 8.32
N ARG A 229 1.78 0.07 9.55
CA ARG A 229 2.37 0.90 10.58
C ARG A 229 3.76 1.41 10.16
N LEU A 230 4.56 0.54 9.52
CA LEU A 230 5.85 0.93 8.92
C LEU A 230 5.68 2.03 7.87
N GLY A 231 4.68 1.90 6.99
CA GLY A 231 4.36 2.93 6.00
C GLY A 231 3.99 4.27 6.61
N GLU A 232 3.16 4.28 7.65
CA GLU A 232 2.80 5.52 8.36
C GLU A 232 4.02 6.12 9.10
N SER A 233 4.85 5.29 9.72
CA SER A 233 6.09 5.73 10.36
C SER A 233 7.05 6.38 9.35
N CYS A 234 7.24 5.76 8.17
CA CYS A 234 8.05 6.33 7.10
C CYS A 234 7.48 7.67 6.58
N LYS A 235 6.17 7.78 6.39
CA LYS A 235 5.55 9.06 5.98
C LYS A 235 5.83 10.17 6.97
N ASN A 236 5.69 9.89 8.25
CA ASN A 236 5.93 10.85 9.31
C ASN A 236 7.41 11.27 9.39
N LEU A 237 8.32 10.30 9.33
CA LEU A 237 9.77 10.53 9.40
C LEU A 237 10.27 11.33 8.20
N PHE A 238 9.93 10.89 7.01
CA PHE A 238 10.42 11.48 5.75
C PHE A 238 9.51 12.59 5.21
N LYS A 239 8.45 12.99 5.96
CA LYS A 239 7.49 14.04 5.57
C LYS A 239 6.93 13.85 4.16
N MET A 240 6.65 12.60 3.78
CA MET A 240 6.14 12.23 2.44
C MET A 240 4.65 11.82 2.47
N ASP A 241 3.96 12.02 1.37
CA ASP A 241 2.55 11.67 1.25
C ASP A 241 2.33 10.16 1.08
N ASN A 242 3.29 9.48 0.44
CA ASN A 242 3.18 8.07 0.08
C ASN A 242 4.51 7.34 0.24
N ALA A 243 4.55 6.35 1.14
CA ALA A 243 5.74 5.57 1.41
C ALA A 243 5.91 4.33 0.52
N ARG A 244 5.00 4.08 -0.45
CA ARG A 244 5.03 2.84 -1.23
C ARG A 244 6.36 2.60 -1.94
N VAL A 245 6.88 3.61 -2.63
CA VAL A 245 8.14 3.47 -3.39
C VAL A 245 9.29 3.17 -2.43
N LEU A 246 9.38 3.92 -1.33
CA LEU A 246 10.38 3.71 -0.29
C LEU A 246 10.29 2.30 0.31
N LEU A 247 9.10 1.83 0.65
CA LEU A 247 8.92 0.49 1.22
C LEU A 247 9.28 -0.62 0.24
N LEU A 248 8.99 -0.45 -1.05
CA LEU A 248 9.39 -1.43 -2.06
C LEU A 248 10.90 -1.48 -2.28
N GLU A 249 11.59 -0.34 -2.22
CA GLU A 249 13.05 -0.31 -2.25
C GLU A 249 13.65 -0.95 -0.97
N MET A 250 13.10 -0.64 0.21
CA MET A 250 13.49 -1.31 1.46
C MET A 250 13.30 -2.82 1.38
N ALA A 251 12.17 -3.29 0.82
CA ALA A 251 11.90 -4.71 0.65
C ALA A 251 12.94 -5.37 -0.25
N LYS A 252 13.31 -4.71 -1.36
CA LYS A 252 14.37 -5.18 -2.26
C LYS A 252 15.70 -5.30 -1.52
N ASP A 253 16.06 -4.31 -0.72
CA ASP A 253 17.31 -4.31 0.03
C ASP A 253 17.31 -5.43 1.08
N TYR A 254 16.22 -5.64 1.81
CA TYR A 254 16.08 -6.70 2.81
C TYR A 254 16.15 -8.11 2.23
N LEU A 255 15.78 -8.28 0.97
CA LEU A 255 15.87 -9.57 0.28
C LEU A 255 17.26 -9.83 -0.34
N ASN A 256 18.05 -8.78 -0.65
CA ASN A 256 19.25 -8.90 -1.45
C ASN A 256 20.56 -8.52 -0.72
N TYR A 257 20.52 -7.75 0.38
CA TYR A 257 21.73 -7.28 1.08
C TYR A 257 22.03 -8.05 2.36
N SER A 258 23.05 -8.91 2.30
CA SER A 258 23.48 -9.77 3.41
C SER A 258 23.86 -9.01 4.69
N LYS A 259 24.46 -7.81 4.57
CA LYS A 259 24.85 -7.01 5.74
C LYS A 259 23.62 -6.49 6.52
N LEU A 260 22.58 -6.06 5.84
CA LEU A 260 21.33 -5.66 6.50
C LEU A 260 20.63 -6.86 7.15
N GLU A 261 20.73 -8.04 6.53
CA GLU A 261 20.24 -9.30 7.10
C GLU A 261 20.95 -9.61 8.41
N GLU A 262 22.30 -9.56 8.45
CA GLU A 262 23.08 -9.85 9.65
C GLU A 262 22.74 -8.92 10.83
N ASP A 263 22.67 -7.61 10.59
CA ASP A 263 22.44 -6.62 11.63
C ASP A 263 20.98 -6.71 12.17
N THR A 264 20.00 -6.83 11.30
CA THR A 264 18.58 -6.90 11.69
C THR A 264 18.25 -8.25 12.33
N ASP A 265 18.71 -9.35 11.76
CA ASP A 265 18.48 -10.70 12.30
C ASP A 265 19.14 -10.89 13.67
N LYS A 266 20.29 -10.27 13.91
CA LYS A 266 20.95 -10.29 15.22
C LYS A 266 20.09 -9.62 16.30
N GLN A 267 19.34 -8.60 15.95
CA GLN A 267 18.54 -7.83 16.91
C GLN A 267 17.13 -8.41 17.09
N TYR A 268 16.49 -8.89 16.03
CA TYR A 268 15.07 -9.26 16.04
C TYR A 268 14.78 -10.74 15.81
N GLY A 269 15.80 -11.53 15.48
CA GLY A 269 15.67 -12.96 15.23
C GLY A 269 16.02 -13.37 13.80
N LYS A 270 16.54 -14.58 13.65
CA LYS A 270 16.99 -15.11 12.34
C LYS A 270 15.85 -15.18 11.33
N GLY A 271 16.05 -14.59 10.17
CA GLY A 271 15.11 -14.61 9.05
C GLY A 271 14.07 -13.46 9.08
N VAL A 272 14.07 -12.63 10.14
CA VAL A 272 13.11 -11.51 10.26
C VAL A 272 13.32 -10.50 9.15
N THR A 273 14.54 -10.23 8.72
CA THR A 273 14.83 -9.30 7.62
C THR A 273 14.15 -9.71 6.32
N LYS A 274 14.34 -10.95 5.90
CA LYS A 274 13.70 -11.50 4.70
C LYS A 274 12.18 -11.59 4.84
N TYR A 275 11.71 -11.90 6.05
CA TYR A 275 10.29 -11.90 6.34
C TYR A 275 9.65 -10.52 6.13
N ILE A 276 10.29 -9.44 6.64
CA ILE A 276 9.83 -8.06 6.43
C ILE A 276 9.77 -7.72 4.93
N GLY A 277 10.85 -7.99 4.17
CA GLY A 277 10.88 -7.76 2.74
C GLY A 277 9.74 -8.47 2.00
N SER A 278 9.54 -9.76 2.30
CA SER A 278 8.46 -10.56 1.73
C SER A 278 7.07 -10.06 2.17
N ALA A 279 6.91 -9.62 3.42
CA ALA A 279 5.66 -9.07 3.93
C ALA A 279 5.27 -7.77 3.21
N ILE A 280 6.25 -6.90 2.95
CA ILE A 280 6.03 -5.67 2.19
C ILE A 280 5.57 -6.00 0.76
N TYR A 281 6.21 -6.95 0.07
CA TYR A 281 5.81 -7.35 -1.28
C TYR A 281 4.40 -7.93 -1.29
N ARG A 282 4.06 -8.83 -0.36
CA ARG A 282 2.70 -9.37 -0.21
C ARG A 282 1.67 -8.26 0.05
N TYR A 283 2.00 -7.31 0.92
CA TYR A 283 1.13 -6.17 1.23
C TYR A 283 0.76 -5.36 -0.01
N TYR A 284 1.69 -5.19 -0.95
CA TYR A 284 1.47 -4.46 -2.20
C TYR A 284 1.04 -5.35 -3.37
N GLY A 285 0.80 -6.64 -3.15
CA GLY A 285 0.37 -7.59 -4.18
C GLY A 285 1.42 -7.79 -5.27
N ILE A 286 2.70 -7.72 -4.90
CA ILE A 286 3.82 -7.98 -5.79
C ILE A 286 4.28 -9.42 -5.51
N GLU A 287 4.11 -10.31 -6.50
CA GLU A 287 4.73 -11.62 -6.47
C GLU A 287 6.25 -11.43 -6.57
N ASN A 288 7.00 -12.17 -5.75
CA ASN A 288 8.47 -12.12 -5.78
C ASN A 288 8.93 -12.31 -7.22
N LEU A 289 9.49 -11.28 -7.81
CA LEU A 289 10.29 -11.43 -9.02
C LEU A 289 11.60 -12.09 -8.56
N GLU A 290 11.70 -13.41 -8.83
CA GLU A 290 12.96 -14.12 -8.82
C GLU A 290 13.99 -13.43 -9.72
#